data_73025dab79eabe5db07bc43a0ec81937
#
_entry.id   73025dab79eabe5db07bc43a0ec81937
#
_cell.length_a   1.000
_cell.length_b   1.000
_cell.length_c   1.000
_cell.angle_alpha   90.00
_cell.angle_beta   90.00
_cell.angle_gamma   90.00
#
_symmetry.space_group_name_H-M   'P 1'
#
loop_
_entity.id
_entity.type
_entity.pdbx_description
1 polymer ?
#
loop_
_entity_poly.entity_id
_entity_poly.type
_entity_poly.pdbx_seq_one_letter_code
_entity_poly.pdbx_strand_id
1 'polypeptide(L)'
;MYHATNGTDETRVRIYHWWPGKPYCNGMPSYLVNEAKRRGSRYLSMVAADLPGATVSATAFCCPKDSPSRTRGRTIALGRLAKELAGEGWRLGE
;
A
#
# COMPACT_ATOMS: atom_id res chain seq x y z
N MET A 1 2.07 3.40 -13.96
CA MET A 1 0.86 3.52 -13.14
C MET A 1 0.22 2.16 -12.99
N TYR A 2 -0.25 1.82 -11.79
CA TYR A 2 -0.82 0.50 -11.52
C TYR A 2 -2.35 0.54 -11.52
N HIS A 3 -2.95 -0.51 -12.04
CA HIS A 3 -4.40 -0.68 -12.10
C HIS A 3 -4.78 -2.07 -11.63
N ALA A 4 -6.00 -2.20 -11.10
CA ALA A 4 -6.61 -3.49 -10.81
C ALA A 4 -7.75 -3.72 -11.80
N THR A 5 -7.87 -4.92 -12.33
CA THR A 5 -8.91 -5.26 -13.31
C THR A 5 -9.47 -6.66 -13.07
N ASN A 6 -10.74 -6.85 -13.36
CA ASN A 6 -11.38 -8.17 -13.37
C ASN A 6 -11.72 -8.62 -14.80
N GLY A 7 -11.21 -7.91 -15.81
CA GLY A 7 -11.53 -8.18 -17.22
C GLY A 7 -12.68 -7.35 -17.76
N THR A 8 -13.56 -6.86 -16.89
CA THR A 8 -14.72 -6.02 -17.25
C THR A 8 -14.53 -4.61 -16.72
N ASP A 9 -14.15 -4.50 -15.46
CA ASP A 9 -13.95 -3.21 -14.78
C ASP A 9 -12.46 -3.00 -14.49
N GLU A 10 -12.08 -1.73 -14.37
CA GLU A 10 -10.72 -1.33 -14.04
C GLU A 10 -10.75 -0.19 -13.04
N THR A 11 -9.85 -0.22 -12.07
CA THR A 11 -9.69 0.85 -11.11
C THR A 11 -8.22 1.15 -10.90
N ARG A 12 -7.92 2.41 -10.59
CA ARG A 12 -6.56 2.87 -10.35
C ARG A 12 -6.10 2.45 -8.96
N VAL A 13 -4.87 1.96 -8.86
CA VAL A 13 -4.23 1.68 -7.58
C VAL A 13 -3.59 2.96 -7.06
N ARG A 14 -3.90 3.31 -5.82
CA ARG A 14 -3.34 4.48 -5.14
C ARG A 14 -2.16 4.03 -4.29
N ILE A 15 -1.07 4.82 -4.28
CA ILE A 15 0.14 4.50 -3.55
C ILE A 15 0.46 5.66 -2.61
N TYR A 16 0.69 5.37 -1.33
CA TYR A 16 1.00 6.35 -0.31
C TYR A 16 2.27 5.94 0.42
N HIS A 17 3.06 6.94 0.83
CA HIS A 17 4.28 6.74 1.59
C HIS A 17 4.29 7.64 2.82
N TRP A 18 4.88 7.14 3.90
CA TRP A 18 5.09 7.91 5.11
C TRP A 18 6.48 7.61 5.67
N TRP A 19 7.10 8.59 6.31
CA TRP A 19 8.37 8.45 7.02
C TRP A 19 8.36 9.40 8.21
N PRO A 20 9.19 9.12 9.28
CA PRO A 20 9.31 10.06 10.41
C PRO A 20 9.75 11.43 9.94
N GLY A 21 9.07 12.46 10.43
CA GLY A 21 9.31 13.84 9.99
C GLY A 21 8.36 14.34 8.92
N LYS A 22 7.62 13.44 8.27
CA LYS A 22 6.55 13.86 7.36
C LYS A 22 5.34 14.28 8.19
N PRO A 23 4.93 15.55 8.13
CA PRO A 23 3.90 16.05 9.05
C PRO A 23 2.52 15.48 8.77
N TYR A 24 2.22 15.12 7.54
CA TYR A 24 0.88 14.65 7.16
C TYR A 24 0.94 13.80 5.90
N CYS A 25 0.13 12.75 5.87
CA CYS A 25 -0.04 11.91 4.69
C CYS A 25 -1.53 11.80 4.37
N ASN A 26 -1.97 12.56 3.37
CA ASN A 26 -3.38 12.55 2.94
C ASN A 26 -3.71 11.18 2.33
N GLY A 27 -4.78 10.57 2.82
CA GLY A 27 -5.23 9.27 2.33
C GLY A 27 -4.69 8.06 3.09
N MET A 28 -3.65 8.23 3.92
CA MET A 28 -3.16 7.14 4.74
C MET A 28 -3.84 7.16 6.10
N PRO A 29 -4.46 6.03 6.53
CA PRO A 29 -5.11 5.98 7.84
C PRO A 29 -4.12 6.23 8.98
N SER A 30 -4.55 7.00 9.99
CA SER A 30 -3.71 7.34 11.13
C SER A 30 -3.27 6.11 11.94
N TYR A 31 -4.09 5.05 11.97
CA TYR A 31 -3.71 3.84 12.69
C TYR A 31 -2.47 3.17 12.09
N LEU A 32 -2.26 3.29 10.78
CA LEU A 32 -1.06 2.77 10.12
C LEU A 32 0.18 3.57 10.49
N VAL A 33 0.04 4.90 10.55
CA VAL A 33 1.13 5.78 10.98
C VAL A 33 1.50 5.50 12.43
N ASN A 34 0.50 5.32 13.30
CA ASN A 34 0.72 4.98 14.71
C ASN A 34 1.41 3.63 14.86
N GLU A 35 1.02 2.64 14.05
CA GLU A 35 1.68 1.33 14.03
C GLU A 35 3.13 1.43 13.58
N ALA A 36 3.41 2.24 12.56
CA ALA A 36 4.78 2.47 12.11
C ALA A 36 5.64 3.10 13.22
N LYS A 37 5.08 4.09 13.92
CA LYS A 37 5.76 4.73 15.06
C LYS A 37 6.03 3.72 16.17
N ARG A 38 5.05 2.88 16.50
CA ARG A 38 5.18 1.86 17.54
C ARG A 38 6.28 0.84 17.19
N ARG A 39 6.40 0.47 15.92
CA ARG A 39 7.42 -0.47 15.44
C ARG A 39 8.79 0.18 15.25
N GLY A 40 8.87 1.50 15.32
CA GLY A 40 10.09 2.22 15.00
C GLY A 40 10.42 2.17 13.51
N SER A 41 9.43 1.98 12.65
CA SER A 41 9.63 1.91 11.20
C SER A 41 10.14 3.24 10.66
N ARG A 42 11.11 3.17 9.75
CA ARG A 42 11.67 4.35 9.07
C ARG A 42 10.91 4.70 7.79
N TYR A 43 10.05 3.81 7.34
CA TYR A 43 9.29 4.02 6.12
C TYR A 43 8.06 3.13 6.10
N LEU A 44 6.95 3.66 5.63
CA LEU A 44 5.69 2.94 5.48
C LEU A 44 5.17 3.17 4.08
N SER A 45 4.82 2.10 3.38
CA SER A 45 4.16 2.16 2.08
C SER A 45 2.79 1.51 2.20
N MET A 46 1.76 2.17 1.66
CA MET A 46 0.41 1.63 1.58
C MET A 46 -0.08 1.73 0.14
N VAL A 47 -0.70 0.68 -0.34
CA VAL A 47 -1.35 0.65 -1.65
C VAL A 47 -2.81 0.26 -1.48
N ALA A 48 -3.69 0.84 -2.27
CA ALA A 48 -5.13 0.60 -2.15
C ALA A 48 -5.80 0.63 -3.52
N ALA A 49 -6.84 -0.19 -3.66
CA ALA A 49 -7.69 -0.23 -4.84
C ALA A 49 -9.15 -0.24 -4.40
N ASP A 50 -9.97 0.64 -5.00
CA ASP A 50 -11.40 0.69 -4.72
C ASP A 50 -12.12 -0.22 -5.70
N LEU A 51 -12.64 -1.33 -5.20
CA LEU A 51 -13.47 -2.26 -5.97
C LEU A 51 -14.94 -1.93 -5.76
N PRO A 52 -15.83 -2.37 -6.64
CA PRO A 52 -17.27 -2.24 -6.38
C PRO A 52 -17.64 -2.90 -5.05
N GLY A 53 -18.13 -2.09 -4.10
CA GLY A 53 -18.56 -2.57 -2.80
C GLY A 53 -17.47 -2.80 -1.76
N ALA A 54 -16.18 -2.60 -2.09
CA ALA A 54 -15.10 -2.83 -1.13
C ALA A 54 -13.83 -2.06 -1.50
N THR A 55 -13.00 -1.75 -0.50
CA THR A 55 -11.66 -1.24 -0.73
C THR A 55 -10.66 -2.29 -0.26
N VAL A 56 -9.73 -2.66 -1.12
CA VAL A 56 -8.66 -3.61 -0.82
C VAL A 56 -7.36 -2.83 -0.65
N SER A 57 -6.64 -3.09 0.41
CA SER A 57 -5.37 -2.40 0.68
C SER A 57 -4.32 -3.35 1.23
N ALA A 58 -3.07 -2.94 1.09
CA ALA A 58 -1.93 -3.67 1.64
C ALA A 58 -0.86 -2.68 2.07
N THR A 59 -0.04 -3.07 3.03
CA THR A 59 0.99 -2.22 3.60
C THR A 59 2.32 -2.95 3.69
N ALA A 60 3.40 -2.16 3.71
CA ALA A 60 4.74 -2.65 4.00
C ALA A 60 5.42 -1.68 4.96
N PHE A 61 5.91 -2.20 6.08
CA PHE A 61 6.67 -1.44 7.07
C PHE A 61 8.14 -1.75 6.89
N CYS A 62 8.95 -0.70 6.76
CA CYS A 62 10.40 -0.88 6.72
C CYS A 62 10.91 -1.24 8.12
N CYS A 63 11.72 -2.29 8.22
CA CYS A 63 12.36 -2.67 9.47
C CYS A 63 13.26 -1.53 9.97
N PRO A 64 13.29 -1.23 11.30
CA PRO A 64 14.14 -0.16 11.82
C PRO A 64 15.63 -0.32 11.49
N LYS A 65 16.06 -1.55 11.24
CA LYS A 65 17.46 -1.84 10.90
C LYS A 65 17.78 -1.67 9.42
N ASP A 66 16.75 -1.59 8.58
CA ASP A 66 16.94 -1.47 7.13
C ASP A 66 16.98 -0.01 6.72
N SER A 67 17.71 0.25 5.63
CA SER A 67 17.68 1.56 5.01
C SER A 67 16.32 1.79 4.35
N PRO A 68 15.72 2.98 4.52
CA PRO A 68 14.45 3.29 3.88
C PRO A 68 14.58 3.22 2.36
N SER A 69 13.62 2.54 1.70
CA SER A 69 13.57 2.43 0.24
C SER A 69 12.12 2.51 -0.22
N ARG A 70 11.81 3.56 -0.97
CA ARG A 70 10.49 3.75 -1.57
C ARG A 70 10.16 2.62 -2.53
N THR A 71 11.12 2.27 -3.40
CA THR A 71 10.93 1.22 -4.40
C THR A 71 10.68 -0.14 -3.77
N ARG A 72 11.47 -0.50 -2.76
CA ARG A 72 11.32 -1.78 -2.06
C ARG A 72 9.99 -1.86 -1.32
N GLY A 73 9.63 -0.82 -0.60
CA GLY A 73 8.36 -0.76 0.14
C GLY A 73 7.17 -0.86 -0.80
N ARG A 74 7.20 -0.14 -1.91
CA ARG A 74 6.16 -0.19 -2.93
C ARG A 74 6.04 -1.59 -3.53
N THR A 75 7.16 -2.22 -3.87
CA THR A 75 7.17 -3.57 -4.46
C THR A 75 6.57 -4.59 -3.51
N ILE A 76 6.92 -4.55 -2.23
CA ILE A 76 6.38 -5.47 -1.23
C ILE A 76 4.87 -5.23 -1.05
N ALA A 77 4.46 -3.98 -0.91
CA ALA A 77 3.05 -3.64 -0.74
C ALA A 77 2.21 -4.05 -1.95
N LEU A 78 2.71 -3.81 -3.16
CA LEU A 78 2.01 -4.23 -4.39
C LEU A 78 1.90 -5.74 -4.50
N GLY A 79 2.92 -6.49 -4.10
CA GLY A 79 2.86 -7.96 -4.08
C GLY A 79 1.79 -8.47 -3.12
N ARG A 80 1.66 -7.85 -1.95
CA ARG A 80 0.61 -8.19 -0.99
C ARG A 80 -0.78 -7.82 -1.51
N LEU A 81 -0.89 -6.66 -2.17
CA LEU A 81 -2.15 -6.22 -2.80
C LEU A 81 -2.57 -7.20 -3.89
N ALA A 82 -1.64 -7.69 -4.70
CA ALA A 82 -1.94 -8.64 -5.76
C ALA A 82 -2.58 -9.92 -5.21
N LYS A 83 -2.10 -10.40 -4.06
CA LYS A 83 -2.69 -11.58 -3.40
C LYS A 83 -4.12 -11.31 -2.92
N GLU A 84 -4.35 -10.14 -2.33
CA GLU A 84 -5.68 -9.76 -1.86
C GLU A 84 -6.64 -9.59 -3.04
N LEU A 85 -6.19 -8.98 -4.11
CA LEU A 85 -6.99 -8.81 -5.33
C LEU A 85 -7.36 -10.15 -5.96
N ALA A 86 -6.42 -11.10 -5.98
CA ALA A 86 -6.69 -12.44 -6.53
C ALA A 86 -7.83 -13.13 -5.79
N GLY A 87 -7.92 -12.95 -4.48
CA GLY A 87 -9.03 -13.48 -3.68
C GLY A 87 -10.38 -12.89 -4.05
N GLU A 88 -10.41 -11.70 -4.67
CA GLU A 88 -11.62 -11.03 -5.12
C GLU A 88 -11.87 -11.21 -6.62
N GLY A 89 -11.07 -12.01 -7.31
CA GLY A 89 -11.19 -12.20 -8.75
C GLY A 89 -10.61 -11.08 -9.58
N TRP A 90 -9.74 -10.26 -8.99
CA TRP A 90 -9.09 -9.12 -9.66
C TRP A 90 -7.61 -9.40 -9.86
N ARG A 91 -7.02 -8.71 -10.83
CA ARG A 91 -5.59 -8.79 -11.12
C ARG A 91 -4.95 -7.42 -11.07
N LEU A 92 -3.71 -7.38 -10.59
CA LEU A 92 -2.90 -6.18 -10.61
C LEU A 92 -2.13 -6.10 -11.92
N GLY A 93 -2.17 -4.94 -12.56
CA GLY A 93 -1.45 -4.68 -13.80
C GLY A 93 -0.84 -3.29 -13.80
N GLU A 94 0.08 -3.08 -14.70
CA GLU A 94 0.78 -1.81 -14.86
C GLU A 94 0.34 -1.06 -16.12
#